data_b9a6f7c7675e1186619c07c3a1112565
#
_entry.id   b9a6f7c7675e1186619c07c3a1112565
#
_cell.length_a   1.000
_cell.length_b   1.000
_cell.length_c   1.000
_cell.angle_alpha   90.00
_cell.angle_beta   90.00
_cell.angle_gamma   90.00
#
_symmetry.space_group_name_H-M   'P 1'
#
loop_
_entity.id
_entity.type
_entity.pdbx_description
1 polymer ?
#
loop_
_entity_poly.entity_id
_entity_poly.type
_entity_poly.pdbx_seq_one_letter_code
_entity_poly.pdbx_strand_id
1 'polypeptide(L)'
;MSNDSMIKGMAARARPEIQAMKGYVSARSLVATGNSTVYLDANECPYEPFVGAAGLARYPMQQPPELVRAICDWLDLSSRNITVMRGADEGIDCLIRAFCVPAVDNIIICPPTFAMYAQSAMLQGIEARKVPLTDGFGLDGEGILAAVDDNTKMVFVCSPNNPTANLMERDAVVALCEALAGQALVVVDETYIDYAAADSMAAELERFDNLVILRTLSKSHAAAGLRCGVTVARADVTRLLQKVLAPYPVPQPVVQAALTILSPANQAKLAARREEIVTRRDAFAAAALATPPVKSVLPTDANYLLMIVEDASALCDQARAKGYILRNQSHQPGLDGAVRVSVGTEDEMQGLLSLLRGEELAAPGEERVARHVRKTSETAIAVEVNLDRRGPVRIATGVGFYDHMLDQIAKHAGFALQLECDGDLHIDPHHTIEDCAIALGVALRTALGDKRGIGRYGFCLPMDESLVTVALDLSGRYYLDFKGDFPADHVGDLPTDMIEHIFRSLAENLQANLHIAVEGENAHHMVEACFKGFARSLRQAIRQDGADLPSTKGML
;
A
#
# COMPACT_ATOMS: atom_id res chain seq x y z
N MET A 1 -13.83 7.93 -46.15
CA MET A 1 -12.55 8.51 -46.57
C MET A 1 -11.49 7.90 -45.68
N SER A 2 -10.65 7.02 -46.23
CA SER A 2 -9.59 6.30 -45.56
C SER A 2 -8.50 7.29 -45.12
N ASN A 3 -8.46 7.59 -43.83
CA ASN A 3 -7.34 8.29 -43.27
C ASN A 3 -6.25 7.26 -42.98
N ASP A 4 -5.58 6.81 -44.04
CA ASP A 4 -4.30 6.09 -43.97
C ASP A 4 -3.22 7.12 -43.66
N SER A 5 -3.26 7.68 -42.43
CA SER A 5 -2.12 8.42 -41.92
C SER A 5 -1.01 7.39 -41.70
N MET A 6 0.00 7.39 -42.58
CA MET A 6 1.19 6.57 -42.41
C MET A 6 1.64 6.63 -40.97
N ILE A 7 1.70 5.46 -40.31
CA ILE A 7 2.27 5.30 -38.97
C ILE A 7 3.71 5.77 -39.08
N LYS A 8 4.08 6.79 -38.29
CA LYS A 8 5.40 7.43 -38.27
C LYS A 8 6.08 7.20 -36.93
N GLY A 9 7.36 7.50 -36.87
CA GLY A 9 8.15 7.37 -35.63
C GLY A 9 8.32 5.92 -35.19
N MET A 10 8.50 5.70 -33.91
CA MET A 10 8.74 4.36 -33.35
C MET A 10 7.55 3.41 -33.51
N ALA A 11 6.34 3.89 -33.65
CA ALA A 11 5.18 3.05 -33.95
C ALA A 11 5.30 2.28 -35.27
N ALA A 12 6.08 2.78 -36.23
CA ALA A 12 6.36 2.08 -37.51
C ALA A 12 7.25 0.82 -37.29
N ARG A 13 7.93 0.69 -36.16
CA ARG A 13 8.75 -0.47 -35.80
C ARG A 13 7.94 -1.60 -35.14
N ALA A 14 6.68 -1.35 -34.81
CA ALA A 14 5.80 -2.38 -34.27
C ALA A 14 5.50 -3.49 -35.29
N ARG A 15 5.04 -4.64 -34.79
CA ARG A 15 4.63 -5.78 -35.62
C ARG A 15 3.63 -5.34 -36.71
N PRO A 16 3.83 -5.73 -37.97
CA PRO A 16 2.98 -5.29 -39.07
C PRO A 16 1.48 -5.61 -38.86
N GLU A 17 1.17 -6.78 -38.29
CA GLU A 17 -0.20 -7.18 -37.99
C GLU A 17 -0.83 -6.30 -36.90
N ILE A 18 -0.05 -5.83 -35.92
CA ILE A 18 -0.52 -4.91 -34.86
C ILE A 18 -0.73 -3.50 -35.42
N GLN A 19 0.16 -3.06 -36.32
CA GLN A 19 -0.04 -1.80 -37.05
C GLN A 19 -1.37 -1.81 -37.85
N ALA A 20 -1.62 -2.89 -38.57
CA ALA A 20 -2.83 -3.07 -39.40
C ALA A 20 -4.09 -3.34 -38.57
N MET A 21 -3.97 -3.86 -37.35
CA MET A 21 -5.09 -4.22 -36.50
C MET A 21 -5.93 -3.00 -36.12
N LYS A 22 -7.25 -3.12 -36.23
CA LYS A 22 -8.19 -2.17 -35.60
C LYS A 22 -8.28 -2.49 -34.12
N GLY A 23 -8.04 -1.50 -33.28
CA GLY A 23 -8.26 -1.65 -31.83
C GLY A 23 -9.72 -1.99 -31.53
N TYR A 24 -9.95 -2.59 -30.36
CA TYR A 24 -11.31 -2.80 -29.87
C TYR A 24 -11.99 -1.45 -29.61
N VAL A 25 -13.18 -1.26 -30.21
CA VAL A 25 -13.99 -0.05 -30.05
C VAL A 25 -15.33 -0.49 -29.48
N SER A 26 -15.63 -0.14 -28.24
CA SER A 26 -16.97 -0.37 -27.68
C SER A 26 -17.95 0.65 -28.27
N ALA A 27 -19.24 0.26 -28.41
CA ALA A 27 -20.28 1.19 -28.84
C ALA A 27 -20.32 2.45 -27.93
N ARG A 28 -20.02 2.30 -26.66
CA ARG A 28 -19.93 3.33 -25.63
C ARG A 28 -18.87 4.39 -25.92
N SER A 29 -17.74 4.00 -26.46
CA SER A 29 -16.65 4.93 -26.79
C SER A 29 -16.95 5.84 -27.99
N LEU A 30 -18.00 5.56 -28.73
CA LEU A 30 -18.43 6.33 -29.90
C LEU A 30 -19.44 7.44 -29.56
N VAL A 31 -19.97 7.47 -28.35
CA VAL A 31 -21.03 8.39 -27.93
C VAL A 31 -20.54 9.27 -26.79
N ALA A 32 -20.85 10.57 -26.84
CA ALA A 32 -20.62 11.47 -25.71
C ALA A 32 -21.52 11.01 -24.53
N THR A 33 -20.90 10.65 -23.40
CA THR A 33 -21.61 10.19 -22.20
C THR A 33 -22.33 11.35 -21.51
N GLY A 34 -23.63 11.19 -21.25
CA GLY A 34 -24.44 12.13 -20.45
C GLY A 34 -25.26 11.38 -19.42
N ASN A 35 -25.73 12.09 -18.40
CA ASN A 35 -26.49 11.51 -17.27
C ASN A 35 -27.79 10.79 -17.67
N SER A 36 -28.26 10.94 -18.93
CA SER A 36 -29.47 10.28 -19.44
C SER A 36 -29.18 9.14 -20.42
N THR A 37 -27.93 8.70 -20.54
CA THR A 37 -27.58 7.63 -21.52
C THR A 37 -27.98 6.26 -20.99
N VAL A 38 -28.76 5.51 -21.75
CA VAL A 38 -29.14 4.12 -21.45
C VAL A 38 -28.20 3.18 -22.19
N TYR A 39 -27.51 2.31 -21.45
CA TYR A 39 -26.55 1.34 -22.00
C TYR A 39 -27.17 -0.04 -22.17
N LEU A 40 -27.31 -0.49 -23.42
CA LEU A 40 -27.82 -1.82 -23.81
C LEU A 40 -26.89 -2.50 -24.83
N ASP A 41 -25.61 -2.20 -24.77
CA ASP A 41 -24.62 -2.50 -25.80
C ASP A 41 -23.66 -3.65 -25.46
N ALA A 42 -23.59 -4.09 -24.21
CA ALA A 42 -22.55 -5.01 -23.74
C ALA A 42 -23.08 -6.24 -22.99
N ASN A 43 -24.36 -6.59 -23.16
CA ASN A 43 -25.02 -7.73 -22.51
C ASN A 43 -24.90 -7.75 -20.98
N GLU A 44 -24.81 -6.58 -20.38
CA GLU A 44 -24.67 -6.40 -18.94
C GLU A 44 -26.01 -6.64 -18.22
N CYS A 45 -25.91 -7.15 -16.97
CA CYS A 45 -27.08 -7.20 -16.10
C CYS A 45 -27.51 -5.77 -15.73
N PRO A 46 -28.84 -5.45 -15.78
CA PRO A 46 -29.31 -4.11 -15.43
C PRO A 46 -29.30 -3.84 -13.91
N TYR A 47 -29.06 -4.85 -13.09
CA TYR A 47 -29.10 -4.77 -11.62
C TYR A 47 -27.70 -4.90 -11.01
N GLU A 48 -27.43 -4.09 -10.01
CA GLU A 48 -26.21 -4.25 -9.21
C GLU A 48 -26.25 -5.57 -8.43
N PRO A 49 -25.10 -6.26 -8.22
CA PRO A 49 -25.05 -7.58 -7.60
C PRO A 49 -25.44 -7.57 -6.12
N PHE A 50 -25.31 -6.43 -5.43
CA PHE A 50 -25.73 -6.23 -4.03
C PHE A 50 -25.91 -4.73 -3.74
N VAL A 51 -26.60 -4.41 -2.65
CA VAL A 51 -26.81 -3.01 -2.22
C VAL A 51 -25.46 -2.35 -1.89
N GLY A 52 -25.20 -1.21 -2.47
CA GLY A 52 -23.94 -0.49 -2.30
C GLY A 52 -22.81 -0.88 -3.27
N ALA A 53 -23.06 -1.79 -4.21
CA ALA A 53 -22.08 -2.22 -5.22
C ALA A 53 -21.91 -1.23 -6.39
N ALA A 54 -22.16 0.04 -6.19
CA ALA A 54 -22.27 1.07 -7.23
C ALA A 54 -21.26 0.91 -8.39
N GLY A 55 -21.79 0.70 -9.61
CA GLY A 55 -21.03 0.61 -10.85
C GLY A 55 -20.42 -0.75 -11.17
N LEU A 56 -20.66 -1.81 -10.38
CA LEU A 56 -20.12 -3.15 -10.68
C LEU A 56 -20.88 -3.88 -11.78
N ALA A 57 -22.13 -3.54 -12.02
CA ALA A 57 -22.96 -4.15 -13.07
C ALA A 57 -22.52 -3.73 -14.49
N ARG A 58 -21.62 -2.75 -14.62
CA ARG A 58 -21.22 -2.15 -15.89
C ARG A 58 -19.72 -2.30 -16.16
N TYR A 59 -19.37 -2.60 -17.39
CA TYR A 59 -17.97 -2.56 -17.82
C TYR A 59 -17.41 -1.13 -17.74
N PRO A 60 -16.21 -0.94 -17.17
CA PRO A 60 -15.52 0.35 -17.25
C PRO A 60 -15.10 0.65 -18.70
N MET A 61 -14.69 1.87 -18.98
CA MET A 61 -14.01 2.19 -20.23
C MET A 61 -12.61 1.56 -20.26
N GLN A 62 -12.09 1.26 -21.47
CA GLN A 62 -10.72 0.73 -21.62
C GLN A 62 -9.67 1.63 -20.96
N GLN A 63 -9.84 2.94 -21.13
CA GLN A 63 -9.05 3.98 -20.47
C GLN A 63 -10.03 4.92 -19.76
N PRO A 64 -10.37 4.69 -18.47
CA PRO A 64 -11.33 5.50 -17.75
C PRO A 64 -10.88 6.97 -17.72
N PRO A 65 -11.66 7.92 -18.28
CA PRO A 65 -11.19 9.30 -18.47
C PRO A 65 -10.83 10.02 -17.17
N GLU A 66 -11.59 9.75 -16.11
CA GLU A 66 -11.34 10.32 -14.78
C GLU A 66 -10.02 9.84 -14.18
N LEU A 67 -9.70 8.53 -14.34
CA LEU A 67 -8.43 7.97 -13.88
C LEU A 67 -7.26 8.47 -14.73
N VAL A 68 -7.42 8.52 -16.04
CA VAL A 68 -6.41 9.09 -16.96
C VAL A 68 -6.11 10.54 -16.56
N ARG A 69 -7.14 11.35 -16.26
CA ARG A 69 -6.95 12.74 -15.82
C ARG A 69 -6.17 12.82 -14.50
N ALA A 70 -6.57 12.04 -13.49
CA ALA A 70 -5.87 12.02 -12.20
C ALA A 70 -4.39 11.60 -12.34
N ILE A 71 -4.09 10.69 -13.27
CA ILE A 71 -2.70 10.30 -13.58
C ILE A 71 -1.96 11.41 -14.34
N CYS A 72 -2.63 12.12 -15.25
CA CYS A 72 -2.05 13.30 -15.92
C CYS A 72 -1.64 14.37 -14.88
N ASP A 73 -2.53 14.64 -13.93
CA ASP A 73 -2.28 15.61 -12.85
C ASP A 73 -1.12 15.14 -11.95
N TRP A 74 -1.04 13.82 -11.65
CA TRP A 74 0.06 13.26 -10.86
C TRP A 74 1.42 13.37 -11.56
N LEU A 75 1.48 13.10 -12.87
CA LEU A 75 2.73 13.01 -13.63
C LEU A 75 3.07 14.29 -14.39
N ASP A 76 2.20 15.29 -14.38
CA ASP A 76 2.28 16.52 -15.20
C ASP A 76 2.46 16.21 -16.70
N LEU A 77 1.61 15.32 -17.22
CA LEU A 77 1.70 14.84 -18.60
C LEU A 77 0.36 14.96 -19.34
N SER A 78 0.43 14.99 -20.67
CA SER A 78 -0.77 14.94 -21.52
C SER A 78 -1.37 13.54 -21.56
N SER A 79 -2.71 13.44 -21.59
CA SER A 79 -3.44 12.18 -21.71
C SER A 79 -3.08 11.35 -22.93
N ARG A 80 -2.61 11.98 -24.01
CA ARG A 80 -2.12 11.29 -25.22
C ARG A 80 -0.86 10.45 -24.97
N ASN A 81 -0.11 10.76 -23.91
CA ASN A 81 1.13 10.09 -23.55
C ASN A 81 0.93 8.94 -22.55
N ILE A 82 -0.29 8.69 -22.10
CA ILE A 82 -0.60 7.79 -21.00
C ILE A 82 -1.41 6.60 -21.47
N THR A 83 -1.05 5.40 -21.01
CA THR A 83 -1.89 4.20 -21.10
C THR A 83 -1.94 3.55 -19.72
N VAL A 84 -3.13 3.55 -19.11
CA VAL A 84 -3.38 2.92 -17.80
C VAL A 84 -3.46 1.42 -17.96
N MET A 85 -2.80 0.68 -17.04
CA MET A 85 -2.59 -0.77 -17.10
C MET A 85 -2.67 -1.42 -15.72
N ARG A 86 -2.76 -2.76 -15.67
CA ARG A 86 -2.75 -3.55 -14.42
C ARG A 86 -1.34 -3.67 -13.82
N GLY A 87 -0.77 -2.54 -13.40
CA GLY A 87 0.60 -2.43 -12.92
C GLY A 87 1.62 -2.29 -14.07
N ALA A 88 2.89 -2.06 -13.73
CA ALA A 88 3.98 -1.97 -14.69
C ALA A 88 4.21 -3.30 -15.44
N ASP A 89 3.90 -4.44 -14.82
CA ASP A 89 4.07 -5.77 -15.43
C ASP A 89 3.27 -5.92 -16.73
N GLU A 90 2.02 -5.42 -16.78
CA GLU A 90 1.22 -5.44 -18.03
C GLU A 90 1.82 -4.49 -19.08
N GLY A 91 2.47 -3.41 -18.66
CA GLY A 91 3.21 -2.53 -19.56
C GLY A 91 4.36 -3.25 -20.26
N ILE A 92 5.15 -4.01 -19.50
CA ILE A 92 6.23 -4.86 -20.05
C ILE A 92 5.66 -5.86 -21.07
N ASP A 93 4.63 -6.60 -20.69
CA ASP A 93 4.00 -7.61 -21.54
C ASP A 93 3.43 -7.01 -22.83
N CYS A 94 2.69 -5.90 -22.73
CA CYS A 94 2.09 -5.23 -23.89
C CYS A 94 3.13 -4.62 -24.84
N LEU A 95 4.25 -4.07 -24.32
CA LEU A 95 5.35 -3.56 -25.15
C LEU A 95 5.97 -4.69 -25.97
N ILE A 96 6.33 -5.80 -25.36
CA ILE A 96 6.89 -6.97 -26.05
C ILE A 96 5.89 -7.48 -27.08
N ARG A 97 4.63 -7.63 -26.72
CA ARG A 97 3.55 -8.11 -27.60
C ARG A 97 3.34 -7.21 -28.82
N ALA A 98 3.44 -5.89 -28.64
CA ALA A 98 3.21 -4.95 -29.72
C ALA A 98 4.38 -4.84 -30.70
N PHE A 99 5.61 -4.99 -30.22
CA PHE A 99 6.80 -4.67 -31.00
C PHE A 99 7.63 -5.88 -31.44
N CYS A 100 7.58 -7.01 -30.73
CA CYS A 100 8.46 -8.14 -30.98
C CYS A 100 7.76 -9.30 -31.68
N VAL A 101 8.28 -9.76 -32.82
CA VAL A 101 7.84 -10.96 -33.52
C VAL A 101 8.52 -12.19 -32.90
N PRO A 102 7.73 -13.20 -32.44
CA PRO A 102 8.28 -14.40 -31.83
C PRO A 102 9.30 -15.13 -32.71
N ALA A 103 10.38 -15.63 -32.10
CA ALA A 103 11.48 -16.35 -32.75
C ALA A 103 12.26 -15.53 -33.81
N VAL A 104 12.00 -14.24 -33.93
CA VAL A 104 12.69 -13.32 -34.87
C VAL A 104 13.37 -12.20 -34.11
N ASP A 105 12.58 -11.49 -33.29
CA ASP A 105 13.06 -10.28 -32.60
C ASP A 105 13.62 -10.60 -31.21
N ASN A 106 14.39 -9.66 -30.69
CA ASN A 106 15.00 -9.75 -29.37
C ASN A 106 14.83 -8.45 -28.58
N ILE A 107 15.01 -8.58 -27.27
CA ILE A 107 15.15 -7.47 -26.32
C ILE A 107 16.49 -7.55 -25.62
N ILE A 108 16.97 -6.42 -25.10
CA ILE A 108 18.17 -6.36 -24.24
C ILE A 108 17.74 -6.08 -22.81
N ILE A 109 18.33 -6.80 -21.86
CA ILE A 109 18.18 -6.60 -20.42
C ILE A 109 19.56 -6.49 -19.75
N CYS A 110 19.65 -5.79 -18.63
CA CYS A 110 20.92 -5.48 -17.96
C CYS A 110 20.99 -6.11 -16.56
N PRO A 111 21.28 -7.44 -16.43
CA PRO A 111 21.37 -8.10 -15.13
C PRO A 111 22.60 -7.63 -14.32
N PRO A 112 22.51 -7.63 -12.95
CA PRO A 112 21.36 -8.03 -12.16
C PRO A 112 20.22 -7.02 -12.26
N THR A 113 19.04 -7.46 -12.65
CA THR A 113 17.87 -6.58 -12.83
C THR A 113 16.55 -7.34 -12.59
N PHE A 114 15.42 -6.67 -12.75
CA PHE A 114 14.09 -7.25 -12.52
C PHE A 114 13.81 -8.41 -13.49
N ALA A 115 13.56 -9.59 -12.93
CA ALA A 115 13.48 -10.83 -13.70
C ALA A 115 12.29 -10.88 -14.69
N MET A 116 11.26 -10.04 -14.49
CA MET A 116 10.05 -10.09 -15.32
C MET A 116 10.28 -9.66 -16.76
N TYR A 117 11.31 -8.88 -17.06
CA TYR A 117 11.65 -8.54 -18.45
C TYR A 117 11.98 -9.80 -19.24
N ALA A 118 12.92 -10.61 -18.71
CA ALA A 118 13.28 -11.88 -19.34
C ALA A 118 12.13 -12.89 -19.34
N GLN A 119 11.34 -12.95 -18.26
CA GLN A 119 10.24 -13.88 -18.13
C GLN A 119 9.11 -13.55 -19.12
N SER A 120 8.75 -12.27 -19.26
CA SER A 120 7.74 -11.83 -20.23
C SER A 120 8.19 -12.06 -21.68
N ALA A 121 9.47 -11.85 -21.97
CA ALA A 121 10.04 -12.18 -23.27
C ALA A 121 9.96 -13.68 -23.56
N MET A 122 10.39 -14.51 -22.62
CA MET A 122 10.35 -15.97 -22.74
C MET A 122 8.93 -16.50 -22.97
N LEU A 123 7.93 -16.00 -22.23
CA LEU A 123 6.52 -16.36 -22.39
C LEU A 123 5.98 -16.07 -23.78
N GLN A 124 6.55 -15.08 -24.46
CA GLN A 124 6.16 -14.69 -25.82
C GLN A 124 7.10 -15.23 -26.92
N GLY A 125 8.06 -16.09 -26.56
CA GLY A 125 9.01 -16.66 -27.50
C GLY A 125 10.02 -15.66 -28.07
N ILE A 126 10.37 -14.62 -27.28
CA ILE A 126 11.32 -13.56 -27.64
C ILE A 126 12.65 -13.81 -26.92
N GLU A 127 13.76 -13.67 -27.65
CA GLU A 127 15.10 -13.72 -27.09
C GLU A 127 15.33 -12.51 -26.15
N ALA A 128 15.80 -12.78 -24.91
CA ALA A 128 16.29 -11.75 -24.00
C ALA A 128 17.81 -11.80 -23.94
N ARG A 129 18.49 -10.93 -24.66
CA ARG A 129 19.94 -10.78 -24.64
C ARG A 129 20.37 -10.08 -23.35
N LYS A 130 21.41 -10.61 -22.74
CA LYS A 130 21.91 -10.14 -21.44
C LYS A 130 23.20 -9.36 -21.64
N VAL A 131 23.17 -8.08 -21.30
CA VAL A 131 24.36 -7.24 -21.15
C VAL A 131 24.48 -6.88 -19.67
N PRO A 132 25.42 -7.50 -18.92
CA PRO A 132 25.54 -7.23 -17.49
C PRO A 132 25.78 -5.76 -17.19
N LEU A 133 25.29 -5.29 -16.04
CA LEU A 133 25.70 -4.01 -15.49
C LEU A 133 27.21 -4.02 -15.21
N THR A 134 27.82 -2.85 -15.17
CA THR A 134 29.22 -2.69 -14.77
C THR A 134 29.46 -3.12 -13.32
N ASP A 135 30.71 -3.24 -12.88
CA ASP A 135 31.05 -3.58 -11.48
C ASP A 135 30.45 -2.62 -10.45
N GLY A 136 30.17 -1.36 -10.84
CA GLY A 136 29.47 -0.35 -10.04
C GLY A 136 27.94 -0.36 -10.21
N PHE A 137 27.36 -1.38 -10.88
CA PHE A 137 25.95 -1.50 -11.21
C PHE A 137 25.40 -0.35 -12.10
N GLY A 138 26.25 0.35 -12.84
CA GLY A 138 25.87 1.27 -13.90
C GLY A 138 25.59 0.54 -15.22
N LEU A 139 25.02 1.27 -16.20
CA LEU A 139 24.80 0.73 -17.54
C LEU A 139 26.13 0.57 -18.29
N ASP A 140 26.33 -0.57 -18.94
CA ASP A 140 27.38 -0.76 -19.94
C ASP A 140 26.85 -0.33 -21.32
N GLY A 141 26.93 0.98 -21.60
CA GLY A 141 26.40 1.55 -22.84
C GLY A 141 27.09 0.97 -24.10
N GLU A 142 28.42 0.74 -24.07
CA GLU A 142 29.15 0.14 -25.20
C GLU A 142 28.72 -1.31 -25.41
N GLY A 143 28.61 -2.10 -24.34
CA GLY A 143 28.14 -3.49 -24.40
C GLY A 143 26.69 -3.60 -24.90
N ILE A 144 25.82 -2.67 -24.48
CA ILE A 144 24.44 -2.62 -24.96
C ILE A 144 24.42 -2.36 -26.47
N LEU A 145 25.13 -1.34 -26.94
CA LEU A 145 25.17 -0.99 -28.37
C LEU A 145 25.80 -2.10 -29.22
N ALA A 146 26.81 -2.80 -28.70
CA ALA A 146 27.40 -3.96 -29.37
C ALA A 146 26.47 -5.17 -29.48
N ALA A 147 25.50 -5.30 -28.57
CA ALA A 147 24.50 -6.37 -28.57
C ALA A 147 23.26 -6.08 -29.44
N VAL A 148 23.12 -4.83 -29.93
CA VAL A 148 22.00 -4.40 -30.78
C VAL A 148 22.20 -4.90 -32.21
N ASP A 149 21.13 -5.41 -32.80
CA ASP A 149 21.03 -5.74 -34.24
C ASP A 149 19.69 -5.25 -34.84
N ASP A 150 19.43 -5.57 -36.11
CA ASP A 150 18.21 -5.15 -36.81
C ASP A 150 16.91 -5.72 -36.17
N ASN A 151 17.02 -6.82 -35.44
CA ASN A 151 15.92 -7.49 -34.75
C ASN A 151 15.75 -7.02 -33.30
N THR A 152 16.63 -6.16 -32.81
CA THR A 152 16.49 -5.60 -31.46
C THR A 152 15.38 -4.56 -31.44
N LYS A 153 14.35 -4.76 -30.60
CA LYS A 153 13.17 -3.89 -30.52
C LYS A 153 13.16 -2.99 -29.31
N MET A 154 13.79 -3.43 -28.20
CA MET A 154 13.84 -2.61 -26.98
C MET A 154 15.00 -2.99 -26.06
N VAL A 155 15.41 -2.01 -25.27
CA VAL A 155 16.34 -2.15 -24.14
C VAL A 155 15.58 -1.79 -22.87
N PHE A 156 15.55 -2.69 -21.87
CA PHE A 156 14.98 -2.42 -20.57
C PHE A 156 16.02 -1.89 -19.60
N VAL A 157 15.74 -0.73 -19.00
CA VAL A 157 16.55 -0.06 -17.99
C VAL A 157 15.71 0.12 -16.74
N CYS A 158 16.07 -0.53 -15.64
CA CYS A 158 15.39 -0.36 -14.35
C CYS A 158 16.10 0.76 -13.56
N SER A 159 15.40 1.84 -13.20
CA SER A 159 15.99 2.98 -12.51
C SER A 159 14.99 3.66 -11.56
N PRO A 160 15.18 3.57 -10.22
CA PRO A 160 16.18 2.77 -9.49
C PRO A 160 16.11 1.28 -9.77
N ASN A 161 17.27 0.64 -9.85
CA ASN A 161 17.36 -0.76 -10.28
C ASN A 161 16.94 -1.74 -9.17
N ASN A 162 16.27 -2.80 -9.55
CA ASN A 162 15.92 -3.91 -8.68
C ASN A 162 16.71 -5.16 -9.08
N PRO A 163 17.68 -5.67 -8.23
CA PRO A 163 17.69 -5.49 -6.78
C PRO A 163 18.75 -4.51 -6.23
N THR A 164 19.60 -3.90 -7.03
CA THR A 164 20.77 -3.12 -6.57
C THR A 164 20.40 -1.76 -5.97
N ALA A 165 19.17 -1.29 -6.18
CA ALA A 165 18.58 -0.08 -5.61
C ALA A 165 19.15 1.27 -6.07
N ASN A 166 20.19 1.28 -6.90
CA ASN A 166 20.81 2.50 -7.40
C ASN A 166 20.06 3.10 -8.59
N LEU A 167 20.11 4.42 -8.73
CA LEU A 167 19.73 5.12 -9.97
C LEU A 167 20.73 4.78 -11.10
N MET A 168 20.21 4.70 -12.31
CA MET A 168 21.04 4.74 -13.51
C MET A 168 21.38 6.20 -13.84
N GLU A 169 22.60 6.43 -14.25
CA GLU A 169 23.04 7.77 -14.66
C GLU A 169 22.15 8.30 -15.80
N ARG A 170 21.55 9.48 -15.59
CA ARG A 170 20.62 10.09 -16.57
C ARG A 170 21.27 10.25 -17.95
N ASP A 171 22.51 10.69 -17.99
CA ASP A 171 23.26 10.92 -19.25
C ASP A 171 23.50 9.60 -20.00
N ALA A 172 23.70 8.48 -19.30
CA ALA A 172 23.82 7.17 -19.92
C ALA A 172 22.49 6.73 -20.58
N VAL A 173 21.37 6.97 -19.92
CA VAL A 173 20.04 6.68 -20.50
C VAL A 173 19.74 7.58 -21.70
N VAL A 174 20.08 8.87 -21.62
CA VAL A 174 19.97 9.84 -22.72
C VAL A 174 20.79 9.39 -23.91
N ALA A 175 22.05 9.00 -23.69
CA ALA A 175 22.94 8.51 -24.75
C ALA A 175 22.37 7.24 -25.45
N LEU A 176 21.73 6.34 -24.71
CA LEU A 176 21.03 5.19 -25.29
C LEU A 176 19.84 5.63 -26.14
N CYS A 177 19.05 6.60 -25.68
CA CYS A 177 17.94 7.13 -26.48
C CYS A 177 18.43 7.76 -27.79
N GLU A 178 19.51 8.50 -27.76
CA GLU A 178 20.13 9.10 -28.95
C GLU A 178 20.66 8.03 -29.91
N ALA A 179 21.43 7.07 -29.40
CA ALA A 179 22.06 6.04 -30.22
C ALA A 179 21.04 5.08 -30.86
N LEU A 180 19.93 4.80 -30.18
CA LEU A 180 18.88 3.87 -30.63
C LEU A 180 17.67 4.57 -31.29
N ALA A 181 17.78 5.87 -31.57
CA ALA A 181 16.72 6.63 -32.23
C ALA A 181 16.31 6.00 -33.55
N GLY A 182 15.00 5.76 -33.75
CA GLY A 182 14.45 5.10 -34.93
C GLY A 182 14.73 3.59 -35.06
N GLN A 183 15.50 2.99 -34.13
CA GLN A 183 15.84 1.56 -34.17
C GLN A 183 15.15 0.76 -33.07
N ALA A 184 15.32 1.14 -31.79
CA ALA A 184 14.77 0.40 -30.67
C ALA A 184 14.21 1.34 -29.60
N LEU A 185 13.23 0.86 -28.84
CA LEU A 185 12.71 1.55 -27.66
C LEU A 185 13.71 1.46 -26.49
N VAL A 186 13.86 2.54 -25.73
CA VAL A 186 14.51 2.53 -24.43
C VAL A 186 13.38 2.59 -23.37
N VAL A 187 13.16 1.47 -22.68
CA VAL A 187 12.10 1.33 -21.69
C VAL A 187 12.69 1.52 -20.30
N VAL A 188 12.41 2.65 -19.67
CA VAL A 188 12.88 2.98 -18.33
C VAL A 188 11.80 2.62 -17.32
N ASP A 189 12.09 1.64 -16.47
CA ASP A 189 11.20 1.25 -15.39
C ASP A 189 11.49 2.09 -14.14
N GLU A 190 10.63 3.07 -13.91
CA GLU A 190 10.68 4.02 -12.81
C GLU A 190 9.78 3.63 -11.63
N THR A 191 9.57 2.35 -11.41
CA THR A 191 8.73 1.84 -10.32
C THR A 191 9.11 2.39 -8.93
N TYR A 192 10.37 2.77 -8.72
CA TYR A 192 10.89 3.24 -7.43
C TYR A 192 11.33 4.72 -7.43
N ILE A 193 11.20 5.45 -8.52
CA ILE A 193 11.73 6.81 -8.69
C ILE A 193 11.24 7.81 -7.63
N ASP A 194 10.01 7.63 -7.12
CA ASP A 194 9.45 8.52 -6.11
C ASP A 194 10.18 8.48 -4.73
N TYR A 195 11.12 7.54 -4.54
CA TYR A 195 11.99 7.46 -3.36
C TYR A 195 13.38 8.04 -3.59
N ALA A 196 13.71 8.36 -4.83
CA ALA A 196 14.99 8.92 -5.23
C ALA A 196 14.96 10.46 -5.21
N ALA A 197 16.13 11.05 -5.00
CA ALA A 197 16.33 12.49 -5.14
C ALA A 197 16.66 12.86 -6.59
N ALA A 198 15.83 12.42 -7.55
CA ALA A 198 16.03 12.65 -8.97
C ALA A 198 14.70 12.83 -9.70
N ASP A 199 14.72 13.59 -10.78
CA ASP A 199 13.57 13.78 -11.65
C ASP A 199 13.36 12.59 -12.58
N SER A 200 12.09 12.29 -12.88
CA SER A 200 11.70 11.28 -13.87
C SER A 200 12.27 11.58 -15.25
N MET A 201 12.63 10.52 -15.99
CA MET A 201 12.96 10.60 -17.42
C MET A 201 11.79 11.09 -18.28
N ALA A 202 10.57 11.18 -17.73
CA ALA A 202 9.39 11.74 -18.42
C ALA A 202 9.63 13.18 -18.93
N ALA A 203 10.52 13.95 -18.31
CA ALA A 203 10.93 15.26 -18.79
C ALA A 203 11.59 15.24 -20.18
N GLU A 204 12.17 14.09 -20.59
CA GLU A 204 12.81 13.91 -21.90
C GLU A 204 11.85 13.37 -22.98
N LEU A 205 10.59 13.10 -22.64
CA LEU A 205 9.64 12.45 -23.54
C LEU A 205 9.41 13.22 -24.86
N GLU A 206 9.44 14.55 -24.82
CA GLU A 206 9.26 15.35 -26.03
C GLU A 206 10.53 15.39 -26.91
N ARG A 207 11.70 15.08 -26.35
CA ARG A 207 12.97 15.01 -27.05
C ARG A 207 13.16 13.68 -27.76
N PHE A 208 12.71 12.57 -27.14
CA PHE A 208 12.95 11.21 -27.65
C PHE A 208 11.64 10.48 -27.96
N ASP A 209 11.46 10.09 -29.21
CA ASP A 209 10.30 9.33 -29.66
C ASP A 209 10.39 7.83 -29.32
N ASN A 210 11.58 7.36 -29.01
CA ASN A 210 11.89 5.98 -28.60
C ASN A 210 11.95 5.78 -27.06
N LEU A 211 11.70 6.83 -26.25
CA LEU A 211 11.63 6.71 -24.79
C LEU A 211 10.25 6.21 -24.36
N VAL A 212 10.25 5.19 -23.50
CA VAL A 212 9.06 4.68 -22.81
C VAL A 212 9.34 4.58 -21.32
N ILE A 213 8.38 4.98 -20.48
CA ILE A 213 8.54 4.95 -19.03
C ILE A 213 7.43 4.12 -18.41
N LEU A 214 7.78 3.27 -17.46
CA LEU A 214 6.84 2.49 -16.66
C LEU A 214 6.72 3.10 -15.26
N ARG A 215 5.50 3.40 -14.84
CA ARG A 215 5.17 3.92 -13.51
C ARG A 215 4.09 3.06 -12.86
N THR A 216 4.01 3.07 -11.53
CA THR A 216 3.02 2.25 -10.82
C THR A 216 2.60 2.87 -9.49
N LEU A 217 1.36 2.61 -9.07
CA LEU A 217 0.90 2.94 -7.72
C LEU A 217 1.31 1.89 -6.67
N SER A 218 1.97 0.80 -7.09
CA SER A 218 2.26 -0.34 -6.21
C SER A 218 3.24 -0.04 -5.08
N LYS A 219 4.16 0.93 -5.24
CA LYS A 219 5.25 1.17 -4.29
C LYS A 219 5.04 2.46 -3.50
N SER A 220 5.34 3.60 -4.09
CA SER A 220 5.27 4.91 -3.45
C SER A 220 3.86 5.33 -3.00
N HIS A 221 2.83 4.73 -3.60
CA HIS A 221 1.43 4.98 -3.28
C HIS A 221 0.80 3.91 -2.38
N ALA A 222 1.60 2.97 -1.85
CA ALA A 222 1.16 1.89 -0.96
C ALA A 222 0.00 1.04 -1.52
N ALA A 223 -0.08 0.88 -2.84
CA ALA A 223 -1.21 0.26 -3.54
C ALA A 223 -0.81 -0.98 -4.36
N ALA A 224 0.13 -1.81 -3.85
CA ALA A 224 0.58 -3.01 -4.55
C ALA A 224 -0.56 -4.00 -4.86
N GLY A 225 -1.52 -4.16 -3.93
CA GLY A 225 -2.70 -5.00 -4.11
C GLY A 225 -3.71 -4.46 -5.11
N LEU A 226 -3.65 -3.18 -5.47
CA LEU A 226 -4.58 -2.54 -6.39
C LEU A 226 -4.33 -2.92 -7.86
N ARG A 227 -3.08 -3.30 -8.20
CA ARG A 227 -2.67 -3.63 -9.57
C ARG A 227 -2.96 -2.50 -10.58
N CYS A 228 -2.55 -1.27 -10.25
CA CYS A 228 -2.69 -0.10 -11.13
C CYS A 228 -1.33 0.50 -11.45
N GLY A 229 -1.07 0.70 -12.73
CA GLY A 229 0.16 1.30 -13.25
C GLY A 229 -0.11 2.02 -14.56
N VAL A 230 0.93 2.58 -15.12
CA VAL A 230 0.84 3.37 -16.33
C VAL A 230 2.11 3.20 -17.18
N THR A 231 1.93 3.10 -18.48
CA THR A 231 2.98 3.25 -19.48
C THR A 231 2.89 4.65 -20.06
N VAL A 232 3.99 5.37 -20.02
CA VAL A 232 4.16 6.72 -20.56
C VAL A 232 5.03 6.62 -21.80
N ALA A 233 4.55 7.14 -22.92
CA ALA A 233 5.26 7.13 -24.19
C ALA A 233 4.73 8.23 -25.13
N ARG A 234 5.31 8.38 -26.29
CA ARG A 234 4.75 9.23 -27.37
C ARG A 234 3.40 8.68 -27.84
N ALA A 235 2.55 9.57 -28.32
CA ALA A 235 1.15 9.27 -28.65
C ALA A 235 0.95 8.18 -29.72
N ASP A 236 1.91 7.92 -30.58
CA ASP A 236 1.89 6.85 -31.55
C ASP A 236 2.10 5.48 -30.90
N VAL A 237 3.02 5.39 -29.93
CA VAL A 237 3.26 4.18 -29.13
C VAL A 237 2.07 3.89 -28.21
N THR A 238 1.53 4.88 -27.48
CA THR A 238 0.37 4.67 -26.62
C THR A 238 -0.85 4.15 -27.38
N ARG A 239 -1.11 4.67 -28.58
CA ARG A 239 -2.19 4.15 -29.45
C ARG A 239 -1.99 2.69 -29.86
N LEU A 240 -0.75 2.26 -30.08
CA LEU A 240 -0.46 0.84 -30.36
C LEU A 240 -0.68 -0.04 -29.14
N LEU A 241 -0.24 0.40 -27.97
CA LEU A 241 -0.45 -0.32 -26.70
C LEU A 241 -1.95 -0.52 -26.42
N GLN A 242 -2.77 0.49 -26.66
CA GLN A 242 -4.23 0.38 -26.50
C GLN A 242 -4.87 -0.65 -27.45
N LYS A 243 -4.26 -0.95 -28.60
CA LYS A 243 -4.75 -2.01 -29.50
C LYS A 243 -4.53 -3.42 -28.94
N VAL A 244 -3.40 -3.66 -28.25
CA VAL A 244 -3.03 -4.98 -27.70
C VAL A 244 -3.51 -5.18 -26.28
N LEU A 245 -3.92 -4.10 -25.62
CA LEU A 245 -4.47 -4.13 -24.27
C LEU A 245 -5.84 -4.81 -24.25
N ALA A 246 -6.19 -5.47 -23.15
CA ALA A 246 -7.52 -6.01 -22.96
C ALA A 246 -8.61 -4.93 -23.10
N PRO A 247 -9.83 -5.27 -23.56
CA PRO A 247 -10.91 -4.28 -23.76
C PRO A 247 -11.29 -3.51 -22.50
N TYR A 248 -11.19 -4.14 -21.31
CA TYR A 248 -11.58 -3.59 -20.01
C TYR A 248 -10.52 -3.94 -18.96
N PRO A 249 -9.29 -3.34 -19.05
CA PRO A 249 -8.15 -3.83 -18.27
C PRO A 249 -8.25 -3.48 -16.78
N VAL A 250 -8.85 -2.33 -16.45
CA VAL A 250 -8.87 -1.82 -15.08
C VAL A 250 -10.29 -1.92 -14.51
N PRO A 251 -10.54 -2.79 -13.52
CA PRO A 251 -11.87 -2.94 -12.89
C PRO A 251 -12.35 -1.67 -12.19
N GLN A 252 -13.67 -1.45 -12.15
CA GLN A 252 -14.28 -0.25 -11.56
C GLN A 252 -13.86 0.00 -10.10
N PRO A 253 -13.76 -1.01 -9.20
CA PRO A 253 -13.26 -0.77 -7.83
C PRO A 253 -11.80 -0.27 -7.80
N VAL A 254 -10.98 -0.71 -8.76
CA VAL A 254 -9.59 -0.24 -8.90
C VAL A 254 -9.57 1.23 -9.33
N VAL A 255 -10.44 1.62 -10.27
CA VAL A 255 -10.57 3.02 -10.70
C VAL A 255 -10.93 3.91 -9.50
N GLN A 256 -11.96 3.55 -8.72
CA GLN A 256 -12.40 4.31 -7.56
C GLN A 256 -11.31 4.45 -6.50
N ALA A 257 -10.65 3.33 -6.16
CA ALA A 257 -9.56 3.34 -5.19
C ALA A 257 -8.36 4.18 -5.68
N ALA A 258 -7.99 4.06 -6.97
CA ALA A 258 -6.90 4.85 -7.55
C ALA A 258 -7.20 6.36 -7.53
N LEU A 259 -8.43 6.77 -7.83
CA LEU A 259 -8.87 8.17 -7.74
C LEU A 259 -8.75 8.70 -6.31
N THR A 260 -9.14 7.91 -5.31
CA THR A 260 -8.98 8.26 -3.90
C THR A 260 -7.51 8.42 -3.53
N ILE A 261 -6.64 7.47 -3.95
CA ILE A 261 -5.20 7.51 -3.71
C ILE A 261 -4.55 8.73 -4.37
N LEU A 262 -4.95 9.07 -5.59
CA LEU A 262 -4.41 10.19 -6.35
C LEU A 262 -5.02 11.55 -5.97
N SER A 263 -5.99 11.59 -5.04
CA SER A 263 -6.53 12.88 -4.57
C SER A 263 -5.46 13.76 -3.91
N PRO A 264 -5.53 15.11 -4.01
CA PRO A 264 -4.51 16.01 -3.47
C PRO A 264 -4.24 15.79 -1.98
N ALA A 265 -5.29 15.56 -1.18
CA ALA A 265 -5.17 15.30 0.25
C ALA A 265 -4.39 14.02 0.57
N ASN A 266 -4.59 12.94 -0.20
CA ASN A 266 -3.84 11.70 -0.03
C ASN A 266 -2.43 11.79 -0.60
N GLN A 267 -2.22 12.52 -1.70
CA GLN A 267 -0.88 12.75 -2.25
C GLN A 267 0.05 13.44 -1.23
N ALA A 268 -0.43 14.44 -0.49
CA ALA A 268 0.33 15.08 0.58
C ALA A 268 0.70 14.10 1.71
N LYS A 269 -0.24 13.24 2.14
CA LYS A 269 0.02 12.21 3.15
C LYS A 269 1.05 11.16 2.66
N LEU A 270 0.95 10.77 1.39
CA LEU A 270 1.87 9.80 0.79
C LEU A 270 3.27 10.38 0.61
N ALA A 271 3.39 11.68 0.30
CA ALA A 271 4.67 12.36 0.27
C ALA A 271 5.37 12.32 1.64
N ALA A 272 4.69 12.69 2.71
CA ALA A 272 5.23 12.60 4.07
C ALA A 272 5.67 11.16 4.44
N ARG A 273 4.86 10.15 4.06
CA ARG A 273 5.23 8.74 4.28
C ARG A 273 6.46 8.30 3.49
N ARG A 274 6.63 8.79 2.27
CA ARG A 274 7.86 8.51 1.50
C ARG A 274 9.10 9.06 2.21
N GLU A 275 9.03 10.28 2.72
CA GLU A 275 10.11 10.89 3.51
C GLU A 275 10.42 10.08 4.78
N GLU A 276 9.41 9.62 5.50
CA GLU A 276 9.58 8.72 6.66
C GLU A 276 10.28 7.41 6.26
N ILE A 277 9.89 6.79 5.15
CA ILE A 277 10.49 5.55 4.64
C ILE A 277 11.96 5.79 4.27
N VAL A 278 12.28 6.88 3.58
CA VAL A 278 13.66 7.25 3.21
C VAL A 278 14.50 7.48 4.46
N THR A 279 14.00 8.25 5.43
CA THR A 279 14.70 8.51 6.70
C THR A 279 14.98 7.21 7.46
N ARG A 280 13.99 6.34 7.57
CA ARG A 280 14.12 5.03 8.24
C ARG A 280 15.05 4.10 7.48
N ARG A 281 14.99 4.11 6.15
CA ARG A 281 15.91 3.38 5.28
C ARG A 281 17.36 3.71 5.61
N ASP A 282 17.68 5.00 5.63
CA ASP A 282 19.05 5.48 5.79
C ASP A 282 19.56 5.22 7.22
N ALA A 283 18.69 5.40 8.23
CA ALA A 283 19.00 5.05 9.62
C ALA A 283 19.27 3.54 9.79
N PHE A 284 18.42 2.69 9.21
CA PHE A 284 18.62 1.23 9.26
C PHE A 284 19.88 0.80 8.49
N ALA A 285 20.18 1.40 7.33
CA ALA A 285 21.39 1.10 6.57
C ALA A 285 22.66 1.33 7.41
N ALA A 286 22.73 2.48 8.09
CA ALA A 286 23.84 2.81 8.97
C ALA A 286 23.96 1.83 10.16
N ALA A 287 22.84 1.50 10.79
CA ALA A 287 22.81 0.58 11.93
C ALA A 287 23.15 -0.87 11.50
N ALA A 288 22.64 -1.33 10.38
CA ALA A 288 22.92 -2.66 9.83
C ALA A 288 24.40 -2.81 9.46
N LEU A 289 25.00 -1.80 8.80
CA LEU A 289 26.42 -1.80 8.45
C LEU A 289 27.35 -1.94 9.67
N ALA A 290 26.92 -1.42 10.83
CA ALA A 290 27.65 -1.53 12.09
C ALA A 290 27.41 -2.87 12.82
N THR A 291 26.62 -3.78 12.24
CA THR A 291 26.17 -5.00 12.92
C THR A 291 26.61 -6.25 12.13
N PRO A 292 27.42 -7.17 12.72
CA PRO A 292 27.64 -8.48 12.11
C PRO A 292 26.31 -9.24 11.96
N PRO A 293 26.10 -10.03 10.93
CA PRO A 293 27.03 -10.48 9.87
C PRO A 293 27.06 -9.62 8.58
N VAL A 294 26.62 -8.34 8.64
CA VAL A 294 26.56 -7.46 7.47
C VAL A 294 27.96 -6.99 7.11
N LYS A 295 28.39 -7.28 5.88
CA LYS A 295 29.69 -6.86 5.33
C LYS A 295 29.61 -5.49 4.67
N SER A 296 28.54 -5.23 3.94
CA SER A 296 28.28 -3.95 3.30
C SER A 296 26.78 -3.75 3.05
N VAL A 297 26.38 -2.51 2.87
CA VAL A 297 25.04 -2.11 2.42
C VAL A 297 25.25 -1.24 1.20
N LEU A 298 24.63 -1.59 0.08
CA LEU A 298 24.76 -0.80 -1.15
C LEU A 298 24.00 0.54 -1.02
N PRO A 299 24.49 1.61 -1.68
CA PRO A 299 23.72 2.85 -1.80
C PRO A 299 22.33 2.58 -2.38
N THR A 300 21.32 3.30 -1.90
CA THR A 300 19.93 3.00 -2.30
C THR A 300 19.13 4.27 -2.58
N ASP A 301 18.42 4.25 -3.71
CA ASP A 301 17.45 5.25 -4.16
C ASP A 301 16.01 4.67 -4.19
N ALA A 302 15.80 3.50 -3.56
CA ALA A 302 14.53 2.78 -3.54
C ALA A 302 13.96 2.67 -2.10
N ASN A 303 12.84 1.99 -1.93
CA ASN A 303 12.24 1.68 -0.63
C ASN A 303 12.72 0.34 -0.05
N TYR A 304 13.89 -0.09 -0.41
CA TYR A 304 14.55 -1.30 0.10
C TYR A 304 16.06 -1.11 0.08
N LEU A 305 16.75 -2.00 0.77
CA LEU A 305 18.22 -2.07 0.86
C LEU A 305 18.71 -3.38 0.25
N LEU A 306 19.93 -3.35 -0.27
CA LEU A 306 20.65 -4.57 -0.60
C LEU A 306 21.87 -4.67 0.32
N MET A 307 21.84 -5.65 1.23
CA MET A 307 22.92 -5.95 2.17
C MET A 307 23.74 -7.12 1.64
N ILE A 308 25.05 -7.04 1.74
CA ILE A 308 25.94 -8.18 1.53
C ILE A 308 26.29 -8.76 2.90
N VAL A 309 26.00 -10.03 3.07
CA VAL A 309 26.22 -10.76 4.33
C VAL A 309 27.13 -11.96 4.11
N GLU A 310 27.55 -12.58 5.20
CA GLU A 310 28.44 -13.75 5.11
C GLU A 310 27.75 -14.95 4.49
N ASP A 311 26.53 -15.26 4.95
CA ASP A 311 25.68 -16.34 4.43
C ASP A 311 24.23 -15.84 4.31
N ALA A 312 23.87 -15.50 3.07
CA ALA A 312 22.52 -15.00 2.76
C ALA A 312 21.42 -16.04 2.99
N SER A 313 21.72 -17.32 2.79
CA SER A 313 20.75 -18.40 2.98
C SER A 313 20.50 -18.63 4.46
N ALA A 314 21.55 -18.73 5.27
CA ALA A 314 21.42 -18.86 6.72
C ALA A 314 20.67 -17.67 7.33
N LEU A 315 20.98 -16.43 6.93
CA LEU A 315 20.26 -15.25 7.41
C LEU A 315 18.78 -15.28 7.03
N CYS A 316 18.44 -15.62 5.78
CA CYS A 316 17.05 -15.70 5.35
C CYS A 316 16.27 -16.80 6.10
N ASP A 317 16.91 -17.94 6.41
CA ASP A 317 16.28 -19.02 7.16
C ASP A 317 16.09 -18.67 8.64
N GLN A 318 17.08 -18.03 9.27
CA GLN A 318 16.96 -17.50 10.63
C GLN A 318 15.85 -16.45 10.72
N ALA A 319 15.82 -15.50 9.76
CA ALA A 319 14.79 -14.48 9.68
C ALA A 319 13.39 -15.11 9.56
N ARG A 320 13.24 -16.12 8.65
CA ARG A 320 11.98 -16.83 8.45
C ARG A 320 11.51 -17.54 9.71
N ALA A 321 12.41 -18.18 10.45
CA ALA A 321 12.09 -18.84 11.72
C ALA A 321 11.58 -17.86 12.79
N LYS A 322 11.87 -16.55 12.65
CA LYS A 322 11.40 -15.47 13.50
C LYS A 322 10.29 -14.61 12.87
N GLY A 323 9.68 -15.10 11.76
CA GLY A 323 8.56 -14.43 11.09
C GLY A 323 8.96 -13.30 10.11
N TYR A 324 10.26 -13.09 9.84
CA TYR A 324 10.73 -12.10 8.87
C TYR A 324 11.01 -12.75 7.53
N ILE A 325 10.37 -12.28 6.47
CA ILE A 325 10.61 -12.79 5.11
C ILE A 325 11.52 -11.83 4.35
N LEU A 326 12.77 -12.23 4.19
CA LEU A 326 13.78 -11.53 3.41
C LEU A 326 13.94 -12.16 2.02
N ARG A 327 14.60 -11.45 1.10
CA ARG A 327 14.82 -11.96 -0.25
C ARG A 327 16.30 -12.20 -0.53
N ASN A 328 16.70 -13.47 -0.58
CA ASN A 328 18.03 -13.87 -1.04
C ASN A 328 18.20 -13.54 -2.54
N GLN A 329 19.24 -12.78 -2.87
CA GLN A 329 19.59 -12.36 -4.22
C GLN A 329 20.94 -12.93 -4.70
N SER A 330 21.57 -13.81 -3.92
CA SER A 330 22.90 -14.37 -4.21
C SER A 330 22.97 -15.15 -5.53
N HIS A 331 21.82 -15.51 -6.10
CA HIS A 331 21.75 -16.20 -7.39
C HIS A 331 21.94 -15.28 -8.60
N GLN A 332 21.94 -13.95 -8.39
CA GLN A 332 22.11 -12.97 -9.45
C GLN A 332 23.61 -12.67 -9.68
N PRO A 333 24.01 -12.35 -10.92
CA PRO A 333 25.40 -12.03 -11.22
C PRO A 333 25.94 -10.87 -10.36
N GLY A 334 27.13 -11.07 -9.78
CA GLY A 334 27.80 -10.06 -8.96
C GLY A 334 27.18 -9.77 -7.61
N LEU A 335 26.21 -10.59 -7.16
CA LEU A 335 25.47 -10.40 -5.91
C LEU A 335 25.68 -11.54 -4.89
N ASP A 336 26.87 -12.09 -4.82
CA ASP A 336 27.21 -13.13 -3.83
C ASP A 336 26.97 -12.62 -2.41
N GLY A 337 26.24 -13.39 -1.60
CA GLY A 337 25.89 -12.99 -0.24
C GLY A 337 24.83 -11.87 -0.12
N ALA A 338 24.16 -11.49 -1.21
CA ALA A 338 23.22 -10.39 -1.21
C ALA A 338 21.84 -10.78 -0.66
N VAL A 339 21.33 -9.98 0.26
CA VAL A 339 19.97 -10.05 0.80
C VAL A 339 19.26 -8.72 0.61
N ARG A 340 18.12 -8.74 -0.08
CA ARG A 340 17.27 -7.56 -0.24
C ARG A 340 16.26 -7.48 0.90
N VAL A 341 16.17 -6.30 1.52
CA VAL A 341 15.30 -5.98 2.65
C VAL A 341 14.43 -4.80 2.27
N SER A 342 13.11 -4.97 2.25
CA SER A 342 12.17 -3.85 2.12
C SER A 342 12.11 -3.05 3.42
N VAL A 343 11.95 -1.74 3.32
CA VAL A 343 11.80 -0.88 4.50
C VAL A 343 10.38 -1.02 5.04
N GLY A 344 10.27 -1.54 6.26
CA GLY A 344 9.03 -1.71 7.00
C GLY A 344 8.72 -0.55 7.94
N THR A 345 7.85 -0.79 8.92
CA THR A 345 7.59 0.12 10.04
C THR A 345 8.82 0.23 10.94
N GLU A 346 8.81 1.20 11.86
CA GLU A 346 9.91 1.35 12.83
C GLU A 346 10.12 0.07 13.65
N ASP A 347 9.03 -0.49 14.19
CA ASP A 347 9.09 -1.70 15.00
C ASP A 347 9.61 -2.92 14.20
N GLU A 348 9.19 -3.07 12.93
CA GLU A 348 9.69 -4.13 12.04
C GLU A 348 11.19 -3.99 11.75
N MET A 349 11.67 -2.77 11.52
CA MET A 349 13.09 -2.53 11.24
C MET A 349 13.96 -2.70 12.50
N GLN A 350 13.47 -2.27 13.66
CA GLN A 350 14.17 -2.51 14.95
C GLN A 350 14.24 -4.00 15.28
N GLY A 351 13.13 -4.73 15.10
CA GLY A 351 13.13 -6.19 15.28
C GLY A 351 14.11 -6.90 14.33
N LEU A 352 14.19 -6.48 13.06
CA LEU A 352 15.18 -7.03 12.14
C LEU A 352 16.62 -6.71 12.58
N LEU A 353 16.86 -5.51 13.12
CA LEU A 353 18.17 -5.13 13.64
C LEU A 353 18.56 -5.97 14.86
N SER A 354 17.63 -6.24 15.77
CA SER A 354 17.82 -7.15 16.90
C SER A 354 18.15 -8.57 16.43
N LEU A 355 17.47 -9.05 15.37
CA LEU A 355 17.78 -10.34 14.74
C LEU A 355 19.22 -10.38 14.21
N LEU A 356 19.65 -9.33 13.51
CA LEU A 356 21.04 -9.23 13.00
C LEU A 356 22.06 -9.26 14.11
N ARG A 357 21.75 -8.69 15.30
CA ARG A 357 22.60 -8.71 16.49
C ARG A 357 22.61 -10.04 17.23
N GLY A 358 21.78 -11.01 16.83
CA GLY A 358 21.62 -12.28 17.53
C GLY A 358 20.87 -12.16 18.85
N GLU A 359 20.12 -11.07 19.06
CA GLU A 359 19.30 -10.87 20.24
C GLU A 359 18.07 -11.82 20.18
N GLU A 360 17.62 -12.30 21.35
CA GLU A 360 16.39 -13.10 21.39
C GLU A 360 15.19 -12.20 21.03
N LEU A 361 14.69 -12.38 19.82
CA LEU A 361 13.36 -11.92 19.47
C LEU A 361 12.35 -12.89 20.08
N ALA A 362 11.37 -12.39 20.79
CA ALA A 362 10.16 -13.16 21.03
C ALA A 362 9.66 -13.67 19.66
N ALA A 363 9.43 -14.98 19.53
CA ALA A 363 8.79 -15.50 18.33
C ALA A 363 7.51 -14.66 18.12
N PRO A 364 7.19 -14.20 16.90
CA PRO A 364 5.92 -13.56 16.67
C PRO A 364 4.85 -14.59 17.07
N GLY A 365 4.21 -14.36 18.22
CA GLY A 365 2.97 -15.03 18.55
C GLY A 365 1.98 -14.74 17.43
N GLU A 366 0.98 -15.57 17.23
CA GLU A 366 -0.13 -15.21 16.36
C GLU A 366 -0.62 -13.82 16.78
N GLU A 367 -0.58 -12.85 15.84
CA GLU A 367 -1.05 -11.50 16.14
C GLU A 367 -2.50 -11.56 16.63
N ARG A 368 -2.79 -10.88 17.71
CA ARG A 368 -4.12 -10.82 18.29
C ARG A 368 -4.98 -9.84 17.50
N VAL A 369 -5.46 -10.30 16.35
CA VAL A 369 -6.28 -9.54 15.40
C VAL A 369 -7.71 -10.04 15.45
N ALA A 370 -8.66 -9.12 15.45
CA ALA A 370 -10.06 -9.46 15.25
C ALA A 370 -10.77 -8.42 14.40
N ARG A 371 -11.66 -8.91 13.56
CA ARG A 371 -12.60 -8.09 12.81
C ARG A 371 -14.03 -8.43 13.21
N HIS A 372 -14.84 -7.41 13.46
CA HIS A 372 -16.25 -7.57 13.75
C HIS A 372 -17.10 -6.66 12.85
N VAL A 373 -18.18 -7.18 12.32
CA VAL A 373 -19.17 -6.44 11.54
C VAL A 373 -20.51 -6.55 12.25
N ARG A 374 -21.11 -5.42 12.56
CA ARG A 374 -22.45 -5.33 13.16
C ARG A 374 -23.36 -4.55 12.22
N LYS A 375 -24.55 -5.09 11.96
CA LYS A 375 -25.56 -4.42 11.15
C LYS A 375 -26.91 -4.55 11.82
N THR A 376 -27.55 -3.41 12.06
CA THR A 376 -28.92 -3.29 12.57
C THR A 376 -29.79 -2.57 11.53
N SER A 377 -31.01 -2.18 11.88
CA SER A 377 -31.85 -1.29 11.08
C SER A 377 -31.34 0.17 11.12
N GLU A 378 -30.53 0.53 12.12
CA GLU A 378 -30.12 1.88 12.48
C GLU A 378 -28.65 2.14 12.16
N THR A 379 -27.80 1.11 12.24
CA THR A 379 -26.35 1.24 12.05
C THR A 379 -25.75 0.13 11.20
N ALA A 380 -24.67 0.44 10.48
CA ALA A 380 -23.80 -0.53 9.82
C ALA A 380 -22.35 -0.22 10.22
N ILE A 381 -21.71 -1.14 10.95
CA ILE A 381 -20.41 -0.93 11.57
C ILE A 381 -19.43 -2.01 11.13
N ALA A 382 -18.21 -1.59 10.79
CA ALA A 382 -17.06 -2.47 10.63
C ALA A 382 -15.95 -2.01 11.57
N VAL A 383 -15.45 -2.92 12.41
CA VAL A 383 -14.34 -2.67 13.31
C VAL A 383 -13.27 -3.74 13.17
N GLU A 384 -12.03 -3.34 13.14
CA GLU A 384 -10.85 -4.20 13.15
C GLU A 384 -9.86 -3.69 14.19
N VAL A 385 -9.38 -4.59 15.04
CA VAL A 385 -8.37 -4.33 16.06
C VAL A 385 -7.18 -5.26 15.87
N ASN A 386 -5.97 -4.75 16.13
CA ASN A 386 -4.75 -5.56 16.26
C ASN A 386 -4.04 -5.12 17.54
N LEU A 387 -4.05 -5.96 18.57
CA LEU A 387 -3.55 -5.64 19.90
C LEU A 387 -2.00 -5.60 19.98
N ASP A 388 -1.34 -6.09 18.95
CA ASP A 388 0.13 -6.23 18.90
C ASP A 388 0.79 -5.21 17.97
N ARG A 389 0.00 -4.34 17.30
CA ARG A 389 0.49 -3.24 16.45
C ARG A 389 -0.03 -1.90 16.93
N ARG A 390 0.78 -0.85 16.85
CA ARG A 390 0.40 0.52 17.24
C ARG A 390 -0.36 1.32 16.19
N GLY A 391 -0.63 0.76 15.05
CA GLY A 391 -1.35 1.41 13.95
C GLY A 391 -1.58 0.47 12.77
N PRO A 392 -2.42 0.85 11.81
CA PRO A 392 -3.06 2.16 11.64
C PRO A 392 -4.22 2.43 12.63
N VAL A 393 -4.49 3.72 12.93
CA VAL A 393 -5.70 4.16 13.63
C VAL A 393 -6.53 4.96 12.64
N ARG A 394 -7.76 4.49 12.35
CA ARG A 394 -8.70 5.11 11.42
C ARG A 394 -10.10 4.97 11.99
N ILE A 395 -10.74 6.09 12.26
CA ILE A 395 -12.05 6.12 12.92
C ILE A 395 -12.94 7.09 12.15
N ALA A 396 -14.16 6.67 11.87
CA ALA A 396 -15.18 7.45 11.17
C ALA A 396 -16.56 7.01 11.64
N THR A 397 -17.08 7.56 12.74
CA THR A 397 -18.42 7.31 13.24
C THR A 397 -19.42 8.37 12.77
N GLY A 398 -18.91 9.53 12.33
CA GLY A 398 -19.72 10.69 12.02
C GLY A 398 -20.02 11.58 13.24
N VAL A 399 -19.62 11.20 14.46
CA VAL A 399 -19.67 12.01 15.69
C VAL A 399 -18.24 12.44 16.02
N GLY A 400 -17.89 13.69 15.70
CA GLY A 400 -16.49 14.14 15.66
C GLY A 400 -15.77 14.02 16.99
N PHE A 401 -16.41 14.39 18.09
CA PHE A 401 -15.79 14.26 19.41
C PHE A 401 -15.67 12.80 19.85
N TYR A 402 -16.61 11.93 19.47
CA TYR A 402 -16.50 10.50 19.72
C TYR A 402 -15.36 9.84 18.93
N ASP A 403 -15.18 10.25 17.66
CA ASP A 403 -14.03 9.82 16.85
C ASP A 403 -12.71 10.15 17.56
N HIS A 404 -12.61 11.36 18.11
CA HIS A 404 -11.46 11.78 18.90
C HIS A 404 -11.27 10.93 20.16
N MET A 405 -12.33 10.56 20.86
CA MET A 405 -12.26 9.71 22.05
C MET A 405 -11.81 8.28 21.73
N LEU A 406 -12.32 7.70 20.66
CA LEU A 406 -11.88 6.37 20.19
C LEU A 406 -10.40 6.38 19.73
N ASP A 407 -9.96 7.48 19.09
CA ASP A 407 -8.55 7.68 18.75
C ASP A 407 -7.65 7.75 19.99
N GLN A 408 -8.13 8.40 21.07
CA GLN A 408 -7.44 8.38 22.38
C GLN A 408 -7.32 6.95 22.94
N ILE A 409 -8.38 6.14 22.84
CA ILE A 409 -8.33 4.73 23.26
C ILE A 409 -7.20 4.01 22.51
N ALA A 410 -7.21 4.02 21.19
CA ALA A 410 -6.24 3.29 20.39
C ALA A 410 -4.79 3.75 20.62
N LYS A 411 -4.56 5.05 20.62
CA LYS A 411 -3.22 5.64 20.82
C LYS A 411 -2.65 5.38 22.22
N HIS A 412 -3.45 5.59 23.26
CA HIS A 412 -2.98 5.43 24.63
C HIS A 412 -2.90 3.97 25.08
N ALA A 413 -3.80 3.11 24.59
CA ALA A 413 -3.69 1.67 24.79
C ALA A 413 -2.59 1.04 23.91
N GLY A 414 -2.23 1.67 22.80
CA GLY A 414 -1.12 1.26 21.95
C GLY A 414 -1.45 0.11 21.01
N PHE A 415 -2.68 0.05 20.50
CA PHE A 415 -3.12 -0.94 19.50
C PHE A 415 -3.65 -0.29 18.22
N ALA A 416 -3.67 -1.04 17.11
CA ALA A 416 -4.26 -0.59 15.86
C ALA A 416 -5.78 -0.71 15.92
N LEU A 417 -6.50 0.34 15.45
CA LEU A 417 -7.96 0.38 15.40
C LEU A 417 -8.42 0.97 14.06
N GLN A 418 -9.26 0.23 13.34
CA GLN A 418 -10.03 0.74 12.24
C GLN A 418 -11.50 0.56 12.57
N LEU A 419 -12.28 1.65 12.58
CA LEU A 419 -13.70 1.63 12.90
C LEU A 419 -14.44 2.59 11.97
N GLU A 420 -15.40 2.06 11.23
CA GLU A 420 -16.27 2.82 10.35
C GLU A 420 -17.72 2.50 10.73
N CYS A 421 -18.55 3.54 10.81
CA CYS A 421 -19.98 3.44 11.09
C CYS A 421 -20.76 4.31 10.10
N ASP A 422 -21.80 3.71 9.51
CA ASP A 422 -22.87 4.42 8.82
C ASP A 422 -24.13 4.28 9.69
N GLY A 423 -24.49 5.34 10.41
CA GLY A 423 -25.56 5.38 11.39
C GLY A 423 -26.61 6.45 11.08
N ASP A 424 -27.74 6.35 11.76
CA ASP A 424 -28.92 7.21 11.61
C ASP A 424 -28.78 8.57 12.31
N LEU A 425 -27.64 9.23 12.18
CA LEU A 425 -27.29 10.52 12.79
C LEU A 425 -28.30 11.65 12.51
N HIS A 426 -29.17 11.46 11.52
CA HIS A 426 -30.26 12.39 11.24
C HIS A 426 -31.38 12.32 12.29
N ILE A 427 -31.41 11.29 13.13
CA ILE A 427 -32.28 11.13 14.29
C ILE A 427 -31.57 11.69 15.51
N ASP A 428 -30.54 11.02 15.99
CA ASP A 428 -29.61 11.46 17.03
C ASP A 428 -28.33 10.58 17.01
N PRO A 429 -27.28 10.90 17.80
CA PRO A 429 -26.05 10.11 17.84
C PRO A 429 -26.13 8.85 18.71
N HIS A 430 -27.21 8.59 19.43
CA HIS A 430 -27.30 7.54 20.46
C HIS A 430 -26.98 6.14 19.90
N HIS A 431 -27.71 5.71 18.88
CA HIS A 431 -27.54 4.37 18.28
C HIS A 431 -26.14 4.19 17.69
N THR A 432 -25.61 5.21 17.04
CA THR A 432 -24.25 5.20 16.50
C THR A 432 -23.20 5.00 17.59
N ILE A 433 -23.29 5.76 18.67
CA ILE A 433 -22.33 5.72 19.80
C ILE A 433 -22.41 4.37 20.52
N GLU A 434 -23.62 3.91 20.88
CA GLU A 434 -23.81 2.65 21.58
C GLU A 434 -23.32 1.45 20.75
N ASP A 435 -23.77 1.36 19.50
CA ASP A 435 -23.44 0.24 18.63
C ASP A 435 -21.95 0.17 18.28
N CYS A 436 -21.26 1.31 18.13
CA CYS A 436 -19.80 1.36 18.00
C CYS A 436 -19.09 0.85 19.26
N ALA A 437 -19.55 1.21 20.47
CA ALA A 437 -18.98 0.71 21.70
C ALA A 437 -19.17 -0.82 21.85
N ILE A 438 -20.36 -1.32 21.51
CA ILE A 438 -20.65 -2.76 21.45
C ILE A 438 -19.68 -3.47 20.48
N ALA A 439 -19.58 -2.98 19.25
CA ALA A 439 -18.75 -3.58 18.22
C ALA A 439 -17.26 -3.61 18.61
N LEU A 440 -16.76 -2.51 19.19
CA LEU A 440 -15.39 -2.43 19.68
C LEU A 440 -15.14 -3.41 20.84
N GLY A 441 -16.07 -3.52 21.79
CA GLY A 441 -15.98 -4.48 22.90
C GLY A 441 -15.90 -5.93 22.41
N VAL A 442 -16.75 -6.30 21.44
CA VAL A 442 -16.71 -7.63 20.80
C VAL A 442 -15.38 -7.88 20.09
N ALA A 443 -14.88 -6.92 19.32
CA ALA A 443 -13.62 -7.06 18.61
C ALA A 443 -12.44 -7.23 19.57
N LEU A 444 -12.34 -6.42 20.62
CA LEU A 444 -11.30 -6.53 21.65
C LEU A 444 -11.36 -7.89 22.35
N ARG A 445 -12.54 -8.34 22.76
CA ARG A 445 -12.73 -9.68 23.36
C ARG A 445 -12.26 -10.79 22.44
N THR A 446 -12.63 -10.71 21.17
CA THR A 446 -12.26 -11.72 20.16
C THR A 446 -10.74 -11.75 19.95
N ALA A 447 -10.10 -10.57 19.87
CA ALA A 447 -8.65 -10.47 19.71
C ALA A 447 -7.88 -10.98 20.95
N LEU A 448 -8.44 -10.86 22.17
CA LEU A 448 -7.86 -11.38 23.39
C LEU A 448 -7.87 -12.93 23.46
N GLY A 449 -8.71 -13.58 22.67
CA GLY A 449 -8.80 -15.03 22.61
C GLY A 449 -9.00 -15.70 23.98
N ASP A 450 -8.16 -16.69 24.30
CA ASP A 450 -8.20 -17.43 25.57
C ASP A 450 -7.55 -16.69 26.74
N LYS A 451 -7.05 -15.47 26.50
CA LYS A 451 -6.46 -14.56 27.50
C LYS A 451 -5.19 -15.11 28.19
N ARG A 452 -4.48 -16.07 27.57
CA ARG A 452 -3.23 -16.57 28.11
C ARG A 452 -2.12 -15.52 28.00
N GLY A 453 -1.30 -15.42 29.03
CA GLY A 453 -0.12 -14.55 29.06
C GLY A 453 -0.42 -13.06 29.18
N ILE A 454 -1.69 -12.63 29.29
CA ILE A 454 -2.01 -11.20 29.45
C ILE A 454 -1.76 -10.71 30.89
N GLY A 455 -1.52 -9.40 31.06
CA GLY A 455 -1.40 -8.75 32.36
C GLY A 455 -2.69 -8.74 33.17
N ARG A 456 -3.85 -8.89 32.51
CA ARG A 456 -5.21 -8.96 33.06
C ARG A 456 -5.69 -7.68 33.75
N TYR A 457 -4.85 -7.00 34.53
CA TYR A 457 -5.22 -5.84 35.34
C TYR A 457 -4.59 -4.55 34.84
N GLY A 458 -5.26 -3.41 35.08
CA GLY A 458 -4.74 -2.09 34.77
C GLY A 458 -5.37 -0.97 35.59
N PHE A 459 -4.62 0.11 35.78
CA PHE A 459 -4.95 1.22 36.72
C PHE A 459 -4.54 2.61 36.20
N CYS A 460 -5.21 3.60 36.46
CA CYS A 460 -5.39 5.02 36.75
C CYS A 460 -4.54 6.21 36.21
N LEU A 461 -5.16 7.43 36.03
CA LEU A 461 -4.46 8.70 35.69
C LEU A 461 -5.18 10.02 36.08
N PRO A 462 -4.42 11.15 36.40
CA PRO A 462 -4.89 12.53 36.40
C PRO A 462 -4.80 13.17 34.98
N MET A 463 -5.60 14.21 34.76
CA MET A 463 -5.53 15.10 33.61
C MET A 463 -5.87 16.53 34.01
N ASP A 464 -4.89 17.43 34.04
CA ASP A 464 -4.98 18.80 34.53
C ASP A 464 -5.71 18.89 35.91
N GLU A 465 -6.84 19.60 35.98
CA GLU A 465 -7.66 19.70 37.20
C GLU A 465 -8.57 18.49 37.40
N SER A 466 -8.65 17.59 36.43
CA SER A 466 -9.50 16.40 36.49
C SER A 466 -8.73 15.18 36.94
N LEU A 467 -9.31 14.44 37.86
CA LEU A 467 -8.75 13.16 38.36
C LEU A 467 -9.70 12.03 37.94
N VAL A 468 -9.15 11.04 37.23
CA VAL A 468 -9.87 9.79 37.00
C VAL A 468 -9.16 8.63 37.71
N THR A 469 -9.93 7.80 38.37
CA THR A 469 -9.51 6.49 38.85
C THR A 469 -10.17 5.42 38.00
N VAL A 470 -9.35 4.63 37.27
CA VAL A 470 -9.85 3.50 36.47
C VAL A 470 -9.24 2.21 37.01
N ALA A 471 -10.05 1.19 37.24
CA ALA A 471 -9.62 -0.17 37.55
C ALA A 471 -10.30 -1.14 36.58
N LEU A 472 -9.50 -1.94 35.86
CA LEU A 472 -9.93 -2.88 34.85
C LEU A 472 -9.47 -4.29 35.20
N ASP A 473 -10.39 -5.27 35.14
CA ASP A 473 -10.09 -6.70 35.21
C ASP A 473 -10.74 -7.42 34.01
N LEU A 474 -9.93 -7.98 33.13
CA LEU A 474 -10.39 -8.79 31.98
C LEU A 474 -10.82 -10.19 32.42
N SER A 475 -11.71 -10.25 33.41
CA SER A 475 -12.13 -11.44 34.16
C SER A 475 -13.03 -12.41 33.39
N GLY A 476 -13.51 -12.06 32.19
CA GLY A 476 -14.53 -12.83 31.47
C GLY A 476 -15.95 -12.63 32.02
N ARG A 477 -16.17 -11.69 32.92
CA ARG A 477 -17.48 -11.35 33.48
C ARG A 477 -17.68 -9.85 33.46
N TYR A 478 -18.90 -9.44 33.15
CA TYR A 478 -19.27 -8.04 33.09
C TYR A 478 -19.56 -7.47 34.49
N TYR A 479 -19.04 -6.28 34.74
CA TYR A 479 -19.45 -5.37 35.81
C TYR A 479 -18.99 -3.96 35.47
N LEU A 480 -19.87 -2.96 35.67
CA LEU A 480 -19.50 -1.54 35.63
C LEU A 480 -19.92 -0.84 36.91
N ASP A 481 -18.98 -0.09 37.51
CA ASP A 481 -19.25 0.93 38.53
C ASP A 481 -18.70 2.26 38.00
N PHE A 482 -19.61 3.15 37.60
CA PHE A 482 -19.26 4.47 37.07
C PHE A 482 -19.71 5.56 38.05
N LYS A 483 -18.79 6.46 38.40
CA LYS A 483 -19.03 7.58 39.34
C LYS A 483 -18.46 8.85 38.73
N GLY A 484 -19.33 9.84 38.48
CA GLY A 484 -18.96 11.15 37.99
C GLY A 484 -20.15 11.87 37.42
N ASP A 485 -20.29 13.14 37.78
CA ASP A 485 -21.30 14.02 37.25
C ASP A 485 -20.61 15.09 36.39
N PHE A 486 -21.02 15.22 35.14
CA PHE A 486 -20.43 16.16 34.22
C PHE A 486 -21.09 17.55 34.32
N PRO A 487 -20.31 18.65 34.38
CA PRO A 487 -20.86 19.99 34.55
C PRO A 487 -21.52 20.58 33.28
N ALA A 488 -21.57 19.84 32.17
CA ALA A 488 -22.20 20.24 30.92
C ALA A 488 -22.90 19.06 30.27
N ASP A 489 -23.99 19.30 29.55
CA ASP A 489 -24.78 18.26 28.88
C ASP A 489 -24.11 17.69 27.63
N HIS A 490 -23.16 18.44 27.02
CA HIS A 490 -22.44 18.04 25.82
C HIS A 490 -20.98 18.46 25.87
N VAL A 491 -20.12 17.68 25.21
CA VAL A 491 -18.76 18.06 24.85
C VAL A 491 -18.60 17.89 23.33
N GLY A 492 -18.47 19.01 22.61
CA GLY A 492 -18.60 18.98 21.15
C GLY A 492 -19.99 18.49 20.73
N ASP A 493 -20.03 17.46 19.90
CA ASP A 493 -21.23 16.78 19.41
C ASP A 493 -21.57 15.49 20.22
N LEU A 494 -20.85 15.23 21.32
CA LEU A 494 -21.05 14.07 22.19
C LEU A 494 -21.85 14.45 23.44
N PRO A 495 -23.06 13.89 23.66
CA PRO A 495 -23.81 14.05 24.90
C PRO A 495 -23.09 13.41 26.09
N THR A 496 -23.04 14.08 27.24
CA THR A 496 -22.30 13.58 28.40
C THR A 496 -23.02 12.44 29.14
N ASP A 497 -24.31 12.30 29.02
CA ASP A 497 -25.10 11.16 29.52
C ASP A 497 -24.73 9.85 28.78
N MET A 498 -24.22 9.94 27.56
CA MET A 498 -23.71 8.80 26.82
C MET A 498 -22.39 8.22 27.35
N ILE A 499 -21.64 8.96 28.19
CA ILE A 499 -20.31 8.52 28.64
C ILE A 499 -20.40 7.24 29.49
N GLU A 500 -21.27 7.19 30.49
CA GLU A 500 -21.49 5.95 31.24
C GLU A 500 -22.01 4.84 30.33
N HIS A 501 -22.91 5.16 29.38
CA HIS A 501 -23.48 4.20 28.47
C HIS A 501 -22.43 3.58 27.53
N ILE A 502 -21.48 4.38 27.01
CA ILE A 502 -20.33 3.91 26.22
C ILE A 502 -19.52 2.88 27.01
N PHE A 503 -19.11 3.23 28.24
CA PHE A 503 -18.31 2.32 29.07
C PHE A 503 -19.09 1.09 29.52
N ARG A 504 -20.41 1.19 29.69
CA ARG A 504 -21.31 0.04 29.96
C ARG A 504 -21.32 -0.93 28.79
N SER A 505 -21.62 -0.44 27.59
CA SER A 505 -21.69 -1.24 26.36
C SER A 505 -20.33 -1.87 26.04
N LEU A 506 -19.25 -1.09 26.20
CA LEU A 506 -17.89 -1.58 26.01
C LEU A 506 -17.50 -2.68 27.01
N ALA A 507 -17.72 -2.47 28.32
CA ALA A 507 -17.36 -3.42 29.37
C ALA A 507 -18.18 -4.71 29.28
N GLU A 508 -19.46 -4.61 28.95
CA GLU A 508 -20.34 -5.76 28.76
C GLU A 508 -19.87 -6.66 27.62
N ASN A 509 -19.56 -6.07 26.47
CA ASN A 509 -19.16 -6.82 25.30
C ASN A 509 -17.70 -7.28 25.34
N LEU A 510 -16.82 -6.56 26.04
CA LEU A 510 -15.46 -6.99 26.37
C LEU A 510 -15.45 -8.09 27.45
N GLN A 511 -16.55 -8.27 28.19
CA GLN A 511 -16.66 -9.13 29.37
C GLN A 511 -15.58 -8.81 30.41
N ALA A 512 -15.58 -7.56 30.85
CA ALA A 512 -14.64 -7.02 31.81
C ALA A 512 -15.36 -6.43 33.03
N ASN A 513 -14.68 -6.45 34.19
CA ASN A 513 -15.05 -5.61 35.30
C ASN A 513 -14.35 -4.27 35.16
N LEU A 514 -15.11 -3.18 35.17
CA LEU A 514 -14.62 -1.84 34.99
C LEU A 514 -15.17 -0.93 36.09
N HIS A 515 -14.27 -0.25 36.81
CA HIS A 515 -14.62 0.80 37.75
C HIS A 515 -14.00 2.10 37.25
N ILE A 516 -14.81 3.14 37.14
CA ILE A 516 -14.39 4.49 36.77
C ILE A 516 -14.96 5.47 37.79
N ALA A 517 -14.11 6.29 38.38
CA ALA A 517 -14.51 7.43 39.16
C ALA A 517 -13.79 8.66 38.62
N VAL A 518 -14.54 9.71 38.27
CA VAL A 518 -14.00 10.94 37.73
C VAL A 518 -14.47 12.16 38.54
N GLU A 519 -13.53 13.05 38.84
CA GLU A 519 -13.77 14.34 39.52
C GLU A 519 -13.09 15.44 38.70
N GLY A 520 -13.70 16.60 38.57
CA GLY A 520 -13.15 17.73 37.84
C GLY A 520 -14.17 18.87 37.67
N GLU A 521 -13.72 19.96 37.07
CA GLU A 521 -14.55 21.18 36.84
C GLU A 521 -14.88 21.40 35.36
N ASN A 522 -14.12 20.79 34.44
CA ASN A 522 -14.29 20.93 33.00
C ASN A 522 -14.76 19.61 32.38
N ALA A 523 -15.98 19.60 31.83
CA ALA A 523 -16.56 18.41 31.23
C ALA A 523 -15.69 17.79 30.11
N HIS A 524 -15.01 18.61 29.29
CA HIS A 524 -14.10 18.13 28.24
C HIS A 524 -12.94 17.33 28.86
N HIS A 525 -12.25 17.92 29.85
CA HIS A 525 -11.12 17.27 30.54
C HIS A 525 -11.57 16.00 31.27
N MET A 526 -12.73 16.03 31.92
CA MET A 526 -13.29 14.86 32.62
C MET A 526 -13.59 13.71 31.64
N VAL A 527 -14.23 13.98 30.51
CA VAL A 527 -14.53 12.97 29.48
C VAL A 527 -13.23 12.41 28.92
N GLU A 528 -12.31 13.28 28.50
CA GLU A 528 -11.02 12.85 27.94
C GLU A 528 -10.20 12.05 28.95
N ALA A 529 -10.23 12.42 30.25
CA ALA A 529 -9.59 11.67 31.33
C ALA A 529 -10.16 10.25 31.46
N CYS A 530 -11.48 10.07 31.37
CA CYS A 530 -12.12 8.73 31.39
C CYS A 530 -11.60 7.85 30.25
N PHE A 531 -11.55 8.35 29.02
CA PHE A 531 -11.10 7.58 27.85
C PHE A 531 -9.59 7.29 27.91
N LYS A 532 -8.75 8.25 28.30
CA LYS A 532 -7.31 8.05 28.50
C LYS A 532 -7.02 7.09 29.65
N GLY A 533 -7.74 7.23 30.77
CA GLY A 533 -7.62 6.34 31.92
C GLY A 533 -7.96 4.90 31.57
N PHE A 534 -9.09 4.69 30.89
CA PHE A 534 -9.46 3.37 30.35
C PHE A 534 -8.39 2.83 29.40
N ALA A 535 -7.93 3.63 28.44
CA ALA A 535 -6.92 3.22 27.47
C ALA A 535 -5.60 2.79 28.11
N ARG A 536 -5.12 3.53 29.12
CA ARG A 536 -3.90 3.19 29.87
C ARG A 536 -4.07 1.94 30.71
N SER A 537 -5.23 1.77 31.33
CA SER A 537 -5.56 0.55 32.06
C SER A 537 -5.65 -0.66 31.12
N LEU A 538 -6.28 -0.48 29.97
CA LEU A 538 -6.36 -1.52 28.95
C LEU A 538 -4.96 -1.91 28.44
N ARG A 539 -4.07 -0.93 28.18
CA ARG A 539 -2.69 -1.20 27.77
C ARG A 539 -1.93 -2.10 28.75
N GLN A 540 -2.12 -1.89 30.04
CA GLN A 540 -1.50 -2.74 31.07
C GLN A 540 -2.11 -4.15 31.06
N ALA A 541 -3.44 -4.22 30.94
CA ALA A 541 -4.19 -5.46 31.02
C ALA A 541 -3.95 -6.39 29.81
N ILE A 542 -3.76 -5.84 28.60
CA ILE A 542 -3.55 -6.62 27.38
C ILE A 542 -2.09 -6.98 27.11
N ARG A 543 -1.15 -6.43 27.90
CA ARG A 543 0.28 -6.70 27.74
C ARG A 543 0.56 -8.20 27.90
N GLN A 544 1.40 -8.75 27.04
CA GLN A 544 1.85 -10.13 27.11
C GLN A 544 3.02 -10.21 28.12
N ASP A 545 2.81 -10.91 29.22
CA ASP A 545 3.79 -11.06 30.30
C ASP A 545 4.20 -12.54 30.53
N GLY A 546 3.79 -13.46 29.65
CA GLY A 546 4.09 -14.90 29.75
C GLY A 546 3.16 -15.76 28.89
N ALA A 547 3.12 -17.06 29.17
CA ALA A 547 2.26 -18.02 28.48
C ALA A 547 1.13 -18.59 29.36
N ASP A 548 1.16 -18.32 30.67
CA ASP A 548 0.22 -18.89 31.62
C ASP A 548 -1.11 -18.14 31.65
N LEU A 549 -2.18 -18.86 31.99
CA LEU A 549 -3.46 -18.22 32.23
C LEU A 549 -3.42 -17.48 33.57
N PRO A 550 -3.63 -16.13 33.63
CA PRO A 550 -3.55 -15.37 34.87
C PRO A 550 -4.80 -15.57 35.76
N SER A 551 -5.08 -16.81 36.09
CA SER A 551 -6.26 -17.22 36.90
C SER A 551 -5.95 -18.46 37.75
N THR A 552 -6.19 -18.37 39.05
CA THR A 552 -6.10 -19.51 39.96
C THR A 552 -7.23 -20.53 39.77
N LYS A 553 -8.28 -20.16 39.02
CA LYS A 553 -9.44 -21.02 38.69
C LYS A 553 -9.27 -21.80 37.39
N GLY A 554 -8.18 -21.59 36.65
CA GLY A 554 -7.92 -22.26 35.38
C GLY A 554 -8.81 -21.82 34.22
N MET A 555 -9.59 -20.73 34.39
CA MET A 555 -10.46 -20.12 33.35
C MET A 555 -10.62 -18.62 33.60
N LEU A 556 -10.88 -17.85 32.54
CA LEU A 556 -11.21 -16.42 32.53
C LEU A 556 -12.40 -16.17 31.62
#